data_7f18bc366a1b523501c68aa0a312d942
#
_entry.id   7f18bc366a1b523501c68aa0a312d942
#
_cell.length_a   1.000
_cell.length_b   1.000
_cell.length_c   1.000
_cell.angle_alpha   90.00
_cell.angle_beta   90.00
_cell.angle_gamma   90.00
#
_symmetry.space_group_name_H-M   'P 1'
#
loop_
_entity.id
_entity.type
_entity.pdbx_description
1 polymer ?
#
loop_
_entity_poly.entity_id
_entity_poly.type
_entity_poly.pdbx_seq_one_letter_code
_entity_poly.pdbx_strand_id
1 'polypeptide(L)'
;MSPATLARVMIASDDAFELTTMSAALRLHGINVVGEASNKAIAENTFRSLQPEVLIIDLMFASADAVGIITAFRKTNPGLGIVLMTACPDLRLLGVSEKNLPKGVQLVLKRSVADLSVLSFAIIQSLESSSMSSSAQWVTTHASLHENAFLTILSEFTDIQVATLRLVAQGLSNSEIDKVRYVSEK
;
A
#
# COMPACT_ATOMS: atom_id res chain seq x y z
N MET A 1 -9.95 25.27 -4.92
CA MET A 1 -8.83 24.28 -4.91
C MET A 1 -9.32 23.02 -4.24
N SER A 2 -9.06 21.86 -4.80
CA SER A 2 -9.43 20.57 -4.18
C SER A 2 -8.59 20.34 -2.91
N PRO A 3 -9.14 19.68 -1.85
CA PRO A 3 -8.37 19.30 -0.66
C PRO A 3 -7.07 18.53 -1.00
N ALA A 4 -7.09 17.70 -2.05
CA ALA A 4 -5.91 16.97 -2.49
C ALA A 4 -4.78 17.87 -3.00
N THR A 5 -5.09 19.03 -3.56
CA THR A 5 -4.09 19.99 -4.07
C THR A 5 -3.34 20.73 -2.96
N LEU A 6 -3.92 20.80 -1.77
CA LEU A 6 -3.33 21.50 -0.62
C LEU A 6 -2.51 20.57 0.27
N ALA A 7 -2.82 19.27 0.28
CA ALA A 7 -2.15 18.30 1.14
C ALA A 7 -0.69 18.13 0.76
N ARG A 8 0.19 18.09 1.77
CA ARG A 8 1.63 17.85 1.61
C ARG A 8 1.87 16.35 1.47
N VAL A 9 2.17 15.90 0.25
CA VAL A 9 2.31 14.49 -0.10
C VAL A 9 3.79 14.09 -0.16
N MET A 10 4.12 12.97 0.46
CA MET A 10 5.40 12.29 0.32
C MET A 10 5.20 10.98 -0.43
N ILE A 11 6.14 10.62 -1.30
CA ILE A 11 6.12 9.38 -2.08
C ILE A 11 7.31 8.52 -1.70
N ALA A 12 7.10 7.20 -1.52
CA ALA A 12 8.14 6.23 -1.22
C ALA A 12 8.03 5.00 -2.15
N SER A 13 9.06 4.74 -2.94
CA SER A 13 9.20 3.57 -3.81
C SER A 13 10.68 3.26 -4.04
N ASP A 14 11.06 1.97 -4.00
CA ASP A 14 12.43 1.52 -4.32
C ASP A 14 12.70 1.58 -5.84
N ASP A 15 11.65 1.62 -6.65
CA ASP A 15 11.74 1.79 -8.10
C ASP A 15 11.93 3.27 -8.44
N ALA A 16 13.12 3.63 -8.88
CA ALA A 16 13.48 5.01 -9.22
C ALA A 16 12.65 5.56 -10.40
N PHE A 17 12.28 4.72 -11.37
CA PHE A 17 11.45 5.13 -12.50
C PHE A 17 10.02 5.42 -12.04
N GLU A 18 9.44 4.51 -11.25
CA GLU A 18 8.11 4.70 -10.66
C GLU A 18 8.07 5.98 -9.81
N LEU A 19 9.06 6.15 -8.92
CA LEU A 19 9.15 7.31 -8.03
C LEU A 19 9.18 8.62 -8.81
N THR A 20 10.07 8.71 -9.80
CA THR A 20 10.24 9.92 -10.63
C THR A 20 9.01 10.21 -11.48
N THR A 21 8.48 9.18 -12.15
CA THR A 21 7.33 9.33 -13.05
C THR A 21 6.08 9.71 -12.29
N MET A 22 5.79 9.04 -11.18
CA MET A 22 4.63 9.32 -10.35
C MET A 22 4.70 10.71 -9.73
N SER A 23 5.86 11.08 -9.20
CA SER A 23 6.09 12.40 -8.63
C SER A 23 5.85 13.52 -9.66
N ALA A 24 6.41 13.38 -10.86
CA ALA A 24 6.19 14.34 -11.94
C ALA A 24 4.72 14.42 -12.35
N ALA A 25 4.06 13.27 -12.51
CA ALA A 25 2.65 13.21 -12.90
C ALA A 25 1.73 13.85 -11.83
N LEU A 26 1.95 13.56 -10.55
CA LEU A 26 1.17 14.17 -9.47
C LEU A 26 1.36 15.68 -9.38
N ARG A 27 2.61 16.18 -9.54
CA ARG A 27 2.87 17.63 -9.59
C ARG A 27 2.19 18.31 -10.76
N LEU A 28 2.18 17.69 -11.95
CA LEU A 28 1.45 18.19 -13.11
C LEU A 28 -0.08 18.27 -12.89
N HIS A 29 -0.62 17.37 -12.06
CA HIS A 29 -2.02 17.41 -11.62
C HIS A 29 -2.28 18.34 -10.43
N GLY A 30 -1.30 19.15 -10.06
CA GLY A 30 -1.42 20.15 -9.00
C GLY A 30 -1.35 19.60 -7.58
N ILE A 31 -0.90 18.35 -7.39
CA ILE A 31 -0.68 17.77 -6.07
C ILE A 31 0.66 18.24 -5.53
N ASN A 32 0.66 18.68 -4.27
CA ASN A 32 1.84 19.23 -3.61
C ASN A 32 2.76 18.11 -3.10
N VAL A 33 3.59 17.53 -3.99
CA VAL A 33 4.60 16.54 -3.63
C VAL A 33 5.79 17.24 -2.97
N VAL A 34 5.90 17.11 -1.66
CA VAL A 34 6.93 17.77 -0.83
C VAL A 34 8.17 16.92 -0.64
N GLY A 35 8.11 15.60 -0.82
CA GLY A 35 9.25 14.73 -0.63
C GLY A 35 9.15 13.41 -1.37
N GLU A 36 10.31 12.83 -1.65
CA GLU A 36 10.48 11.55 -2.33
C GLU A 36 11.47 10.70 -1.55
N ALA A 37 11.25 9.40 -1.48
CA ALA A 37 12.14 8.48 -0.79
C ALA A 37 12.32 7.18 -1.58
N SER A 38 13.58 6.84 -1.88
CA SER A 38 13.96 5.63 -2.60
C SER A 38 14.44 4.50 -1.68
N ASN A 39 14.52 4.74 -0.38
CA ASN A 39 14.86 3.73 0.63
C ASN A 39 14.38 4.16 2.02
N LYS A 40 14.43 3.22 2.97
CA LYS A 40 13.95 3.43 4.34
C LYS A 40 14.61 4.62 5.05
N ALA A 41 15.93 4.75 4.96
CA ALA A 41 16.65 5.83 5.64
C ALA A 41 16.25 7.22 5.12
N ILE A 42 16.09 7.35 3.80
CA ILE A 42 15.60 8.58 3.17
C ILE A 42 14.15 8.82 3.61
N ALA A 43 13.31 7.77 3.63
CA ALA A 43 11.92 7.91 4.04
C ALA A 43 11.78 8.43 5.48
N GLU A 44 12.54 7.88 6.43
CA GLU A 44 12.53 8.32 7.82
C GLU A 44 13.01 9.77 8.00
N ASN A 45 14.09 10.14 7.30
CA ASN A 45 14.62 11.50 7.35
C ASN A 45 13.68 12.52 6.70
N THR A 46 13.12 12.19 5.53
CA THR A 46 12.18 13.05 4.79
C THR A 46 10.89 13.23 5.59
N PHE A 47 10.35 12.15 6.15
CA PHE A 47 9.16 12.20 7.00
C PHE A 47 9.36 13.12 8.20
N ARG A 48 10.48 12.98 8.91
CA ARG A 48 10.81 13.80 10.09
C ARG A 48 10.99 15.26 9.75
N SER A 49 11.69 15.56 8.65
CA SER A 49 12.05 16.94 8.25
C SER A 49 10.88 17.68 7.62
N LEU A 50 10.10 16.99 6.79
CA LEU A 50 9.05 17.63 5.99
C LEU A 50 7.65 17.47 6.61
N GLN A 51 7.45 16.53 7.54
CA GLN A 51 6.16 16.26 8.20
C GLN A 51 5.00 16.26 7.19
N PRO A 52 4.97 15.32 6.25
CA PRO A 52 3.92 15.24 5.26
C PRO A 52 2.56 14.92 5.92
N GLU A 53 1.48 15.33 5.27
CA GLU A 53 0.11 15.03 5.68
C GLU A 53 -0.36 13.71 5.07
N VAL A 54 0.20 13.33 3.90
CA VAL A 54 -0.11 12.06 3.22
C VAL A 54 1.19 11.38 2.80
N LEU A 55 1.24 10.07 3.01
CA LEU A 55 2.27 9.19 2.49
C LEU A 55 1.68 8.26 1.43
N ILE A 56 2.22 8.32 0.22
CA ILE A 56 2.01 7.30 -0.82
C ILE A 56 3.21 6.37 -0.78
N ILE A 57 3.00 5.08 -0.59
CA ILE A 57 4.07 4.11 -0.44
C ILE A 57 3.77 2.80 -1.18
N ASP A 58 4.78 2.24 -1.85
CA ASP A 58 4.69 0.90 -2.40
C ASP A 58 4.74 -0.14 -1.27
N LEU A 59 3.88 -1.14 -1.34
CA LEU A 59 3.87 -2.26 -0.38
C LEU A 59 5.20 -3.02 -0.34
N MET A 60 5.91 -3.11 -1.47
CA MET A 60 7.20 -3.79 -1.56
C MET A 60 8.38 -2.90 -1.16
N PHE A 61 8.13 -1.64 -0.80
CA PHE A 61 9.16 -0.69 -0.35
C PHE A 61 9.98 -1.25 0.82
N ALA A 62 11.28 -0.99 0.79
CA ALA A 62 12.25 -1.42 1.80
C ALA A 62 12.22 -2.94 2.04
N SER A 63 12.24 -3.72 0.96
CA SER A 63 12.17 -5.19 0.99
C SER A 63 10.92 -5.71 1.71
N ALA A 64 9.76 -5.12 1.38
CA ALA A 64 8.45 -5.44 1.94
C ALA A 64 8.24 -5.05 3.43
N ASP A 65 9.03 -4.10 3.97
CA ASP A 65 8.84 -3.54 5.33
C ASP A 65 7.91 -2.31 5.35
N ALA A 66 7.20 -2.03 4.26
CA ALA A 66 6.28 -0.90 4.17
C ALA A 66 5.28 -0.86 5.32
N VAL A 67 4.72 -2.01 5.73
CA VAL A 67 3.76 -2.11 6.84
C VAL A 67 4.39 -1.67 8.17
N GLY A 68 5.63 -2.05 8.44
CA GLY A 68 6.39 -1.60 9.62
C GLY A 68 6.60 -0.08 9.59
N ILE A 69 7.00 0.46 8.45
CA ILE A 69 7.25 1.90 8.24
C ILE A 69 5.97 2.72 8.45
N ILE A 70 4.87 2.37 7.79
CA ILE A 70 3.60 3.10 7.92
C ILE A 70 3.05 3.03 9.35
N THR A 71 3.25 1.90 10.04
CA THR A 71 2.85 1.74 11.43
C THR A 71 3.67 2.65 12.35
N ALA A 72 4.98 2.73 12.14
CA ALA A 72 5.86 3.63 12.89
C ALA A 72 5.53 5.10 12.65
N PHE A 73 5.31 5.49 11.37
CA PHE A 73 4.96 6.87 11.02
C PHE A 73 3.60 7.27 11.57
N ARG A 74 2.61 6.38 11.53
CA ARG A 74 1.27 6.63 12.11
C ARG A 74 1.32 6.78 13.64
N LYS A 75 2.24 6.07 14.35
CA LYS A 75 2.45 6.29 15.79
C LYS A 75 2.99 7.68 16.09
N THR A 76 3.85 8.22 15.21
CA THR A 76 4.45 9.55 15.36
C THR A 76 3.46 10.64 14.94
N ASN A 77 2.69 10.41 13.87
CA ASN A 77 1.65 11.32 13.38
C ASN A 77 0.34 10.55 13.20
N PRO A 78 -0.55 10.51 14.20
CA PRO A 78 -1.83 9.81 14.12
C PRO A 78 -2.75 10.30 12.99
N GLY A 79 -2.60 11.55 12.56
CA GLY A 79 -3.36 12.15 11.47
C GLY A 79 -2.80 11.91 10.06
N LEU A 80 -1.68 11.17 9.94
CA LEU A 80 -1.08 10.88 8.64
C LEU A 80 -2.03 10.10 7.73
N GLY A 81 -2.42 10.65 6.58
CA GLY A 81 -3.08 9.89 5.52
C GLY A 81 -2.12 8.88 4.90
N ILE A 82 -2.57 7.67 4.61
CA ILE A 82 -1.72 6.63 4.01
C ILE A 82 -2.42 6.04 2.80
N VAL A 83 -1.72 6.10 1.66
CA VAL A 83 -2.08 5.42 0.42
C VAL A 83 -1.03 4.34 0.16
N LEU A 84 -1.42 3.08 0.29
CA LEU A 84 -0.56 1.92 0.09
C LEU A 84 -0.81 1.35 -1.30
N MET A 85 0.20 1.40 -2.16
CA MET A 85 0.13 0.89 -3.52
C MET A 85 0.65 -0.54 -3.61
N THR A 86 0.02 -1.35 -4.44
CA THR A 86 0.44 -2.73 -4.69
C THR A 86 0.10 -3.17 -6.12
N ALA A 87 0.93 -4.04 -6.69
CA ALA A 87 0.61 -4.72 -7.94
C ALA A 87 -0.31 -5.93 -7.72
N CYS A 88 -0.35 -6.46 -6.49
CA CYS A 88 -1.11 -7.66 -6.17
C CYS A 88 -2.48 -7.31 -5.57
N PRO A 89 -3.57 -7.79 -6.16
CA PRO A 89 -4.92 -7.49 -5.68
C PRO A 89 -5.34 -8.27 -4.41
N ASP A 90 -4.60 -9.30 -4.03
CA ASP A 90 -4.80 -10.05 -2.79
C ASP A 90 -3.53 -10.02 -1.94
N LEU A 91 -3.54 -9.21 -0.88
CA LEU A 91 -2.39 -9.01 -0.01
C LEU A 91 -1.95 -10.29 0.70
N ARG A 92 -2.84 -11.29 0.85
CA ARG A 92 -2.51 -12.59 1.46
C ARG A 92 -1.43 -13.32 0.67
N LEU A 93 -1.40 -13.16 -0.67
CA LEU A 93 -0.34 -13.72 -1.52
C LEU A 93 1.05 -13.12 -1.22
N LEU A 94 1.09 -11.90 -0.70
CA LEU A 94 2.30 -11.23 -0.26
C LEU A 94 2.60 -11.46 1.24
N GLY A 95 1.76 -12.26 1.93
CA GLY A 95 1.90 -12.53 3.35
C GLY A 95 1.44 -11.38 4.26
N VAL A 96 0.70 -10.44 3.69
CA VAL A 96 0.16 -9.29 4.42
C VAL A 96 -1.33 -9.51 4.67
N SER A 97 -1.75 -9.35 5.91
CA SER A 97 -3.18 -9.31 6.28
C SER A 97 -3.66 -7.87 6.32
N GLU A 98 -4.78 -7.59 5.69
CA GLU A 98 -5.41 -6.26 5.77
C GLU A 98 -5.73 -5.86 7.22
N LYS A 99 -5.99 -6.83 8.09
CA LYS A 99 -6.25 -6.62 9.52
C LYS A 99 -5.04 -6.06 10.28
N ASN A 100 -3.83 -6.27 9.74
CA ASN A 100 -2.58 -5.80 10.34
C ASN A 100 -2.19 -4.40 9.84
N LEU A 101 -2.91 -3.86 8.86
CA LEU A 101 -2.68 -2.50 8.38
C LEU A 101 -3.23 -1.47 9.39
N PRO A 102 -2.58 -0.31 9.52
CA PRO A 102 -3.15 0.78 10.27
C PRO A 102 -4.55 1.15 9.74
N LYS A 103 -5.42 1.58 10.63
CA LYS A 103 -6.78 1.97 10.26
C LYS A 103 -6.77 3.15 9.29
N GLY A 104 -7.74 3.19 8.37
CA GLY A 104 -7.90 4.26 7.40
C GLY A 104 -6.89 4.26 6.24
N VAL A 105 -6.07 3.20 6.10
CA VAL A 105 -5.19 3.04 4.93
C VAL A 105 -6.04 2.86 3.68
N GLN A 106 -5.71 3.61 2.63
CA GLN A 106 -6.29 3.45 1.30
C GLN A 106 -5.39 2.53 0.47
N LEU A 107 -5.95 1.43 -0.03
CA LEU A 107 -5.26 0.46 -0.87
C LEU A 107 -5.50 0.78 -2.34
N VAL A 108 -4.45 0.92 -3.12
CA VAL A 108 -4.53 1.25 -4.55
C VAL A 108 -3.75 0.23 -5.37
N LEU A 109 -4.39 -0.34 -6.39
CA LEU A 109 -3.69 -1.17 -7.36
C LEU A 109 -2.83 -0.29 -8.28
N LYS A 110 -1.56 -0.62 -8.45
CA LYS A 110 -0.63 0.13 -9.33
C LYS A 110 -1.17 0.29 -10.76
N ARG A 111 -1.85 -0.73 -11.30
CA ARG A 111 -2.48 -0.64 -12.63
C ARG A 111 -3.58 0.42 -12.71
N SER A 112 -4.22 0.75 -11.60
CA SER A 112 -5.28 1.78 -11.57
C SER A 112 -4.72 3.20 -11.60
N VAL A 113 -3.42 3.39 -11.36
CA VAL A 113 -2.75 4.70 -11.32
C VAL A 113 -2.58 5.31 -12.73
N ALA A 114 -2.82 4.54 -13.79
CA ALA A 114 -2.94 5.10 -15.15
C ALA A 114 -4.00 6.22 -15.23
N ASP A 115 -5.01 6.16 -14.36
CA ASP A 115 -5.94 7.26 -14.09
C ASP A 115 -5.54 7.95 -12.77
N LEU A 116 -4.90 9.10 -12.85
CA LEU A 116 -4.44 9.85 -11.67
C LEU A 116 -5.58 10.37 -10.79
N SER A 117 -6.82 10.36 -11.27
CA SER A 117 -7.99 10.68 -10.43
C SER A 117 -8.15 9.68 -9.28
N VAL A 118 -7.73 8.43 -9.48
CA VAL A 118 -7.70 7.38 -8.46
C VAL A 118 -6.79 7.76 -7.29
N LEU A 119 -5.57 8.22 -7.58
CA LEU A 119 -4.64 8.68 -6.54
C LEU A 119 -5.14 9.94 -5.86
N SER A 120 -5.68 10.90 -6.62
CA SER A 120 -6.26 12.13 -6.05
C SER A 120 -7.40 11.79 -5.09
N PHE A 121 -8.27 10.86 -5.45
CA PHE A 121 -9.35 10.38 -4.59
C PHE A 121 -8.80 9.65 -3.36
N ALA A 122 -7.82 8.75 -3.54
CA ALA A 122 -7.19 8.03 -2.43
C ALA A 122 -6.51 8.97 -1.42
N ILE A 123 -5.86 10.06 -1.89
CA ILE A 123 -5.26 11.08 -1.04
C ILE A 123 -6.34 11.75 -0.17
N ILE A 124 -7.45 12.18 -0.76
CA ILE A 124 -8.56 12.81 -0.03
C ILE A 124 -9.12 11.84 1.01
N GLN A 125 -9.45 10.62 0.58
CA GLN A 125 -10.02 9.61 1.47
C GLN A 125 -9.06 9.22 2.61
N SER A 126 -7.75 9.20 2.37
CA SER A 126 -6.76 8.89 3.41
C SER A 126 -6.71 9.95 4.52
N LEU A 127 -6.92 11.21 4.18
CA LEU A 127 -6.99 12.31 5.15
C LEU A 127 -8.27 12.24 6.01
N GLU A 128 -9.41 12.01 5.36
CA GLU A 128 -10.69 11.86 6.05
C GLU A 128 -10.71 10.62 6.95
N SER A 129 -10.20 9.49 6.45
CA SER A 129 -10.21 8.21 7.16
C SER A 129 -9.13 8.10 8.24
N SER A 130 -8.11 8.94 8.24
CA SER A 130 -7.04 8.92 9.26
C SER A 130 -7.56 9.17 10.67
N SER A 131 -8.63 9.94 10.80
CA SER A 131 -9.31 10.25 12.06
C SER A 131 -10.43 9.25 12.41
N MET A 132 -10.83 8.38 11.48
CA MET A 132 -11.91 7.42 11.66
C MET A 132 -11.39 6.03 12.02
N SER A 133 -12.18 5.26 12.74
CA SER A 133 -11.82 3.88 13.14
C SER A 133 -12.06 2.83 12.04
N SER A 134 -12.10 3.24 10.77
CA SER A 134 -12.37 2.34 9.64
C SER A 134 -11.17 1.42 9.33
N SER A 135 -11.44 0.20 8.88
CA SER A 135 -10.43 -0.72 8.34
C SER A 135 -9.76 -0.13 7.08
N ALA A 136 -8.68 -0.78 6.62
CA ALA A 136 -8.12 -0.47 5.31
C ALA A 136 -9.17 -0.64 4.20
N GLN A 137 -9.15 0.21 3.19
CA GLN A 137 -10.16 0.24 2.12
C GLN A 137 -9.50 0.24 0.75
N TRP A 138 -10.03 -0.60 -0.15
CA TRP A 138 -9.63 -0.61 -1.55
C TRP A 138 -10.27 0.56 -2.30
N VAL A 139 -9.44 1.37 -2.94
CA VAL A 139 -9.90 2.38 -3.88
C VAL A 139 -10.02 1.74 -5.25
N THR A 140 -11.27 1.58 -5.71
CA THR A 140 -11.59 0.95 -7.00
C THR A 140 -12.25 1.95 -7.93
N THR A 141 -11.92 1.90 -9.21
CA THR A 141 -12.66 2.61 -10.26
C THR A 141 -13.72 1.68 -10.85
N HIS A 142 -14.77 2.25 -11.43
CA HIS A 142 -15.80 1.47 -12.13
C HIS A 142 -15.25 0.57 -13.24
N ALA A 143 -14.12 0.93 -13.84
CA ALA A 143 -13.45 0.12 -14.86
C ALA A 143 -12.80 -1.16 -14.32
N SER A 144 -12.41 -1.18 -13.04
CA SER A 144 -11.74 -2.33 -12.42
C SER A 144 -12.69 -3.44 -11.95
N LEU A 145 -14.00 -3.22 -11.99
CA LEU A 145 -14.99 -4.21 -11.55
C LEU A 145 -15.14 -5.41 -12.52
N HIS A 146 -14.78 -5.24 -13.78
CA HIS A 146 -14.90 -6.30 -14.79
C HIS A 146 -13.68 -7.23 -14.94
N GLU A 147 -12.54 -6.91 -14.35
CA GLU A 147 -11.31 -7.72 -14.45
C GLU A 147 -11.11 -8.72 -13.30
N ASN A 148 -12.12 -8.99 -12.50
CA ASN A 148 -11.97 -9.66 -11.20
C ASN A 148 -12.21 -11.17 -11.20
N ALA A 149 -12.14 -11.89 -12.32
CA ALA A 149 -12.23 -13.36 -12.31
C ALA A 149 -11.18 -14.00 -11.38
N PHE A 150 -9.96 -13.47 -11.38
CA PHE A 150 -8.88 -13.94 -10.50
C PHE A 150 -9.17 -13.63 -9.01
N LEU A 151 -9.69 -12.45 -8.70
CA LEU A 151 -10.10 -12.10 -7.33
C LEU A 151 -11.27 -12.94 -6.86
N THR A 152 -12.22 -13.21 -7.74
CA THR A 152 -13.37 -14.09 -7.43
C THR A 152 -12.88 -15.48 -7.06
N ILE A 153 -11.94 -16.04 -7.84
CA ILE A 153 -11.36 -17.36 -7.54
C ILE A 153 -10.61 -17.31 -6.21
N LEU A 154 -9.76 -16.29 -5.98
CA LEU A 154 -9.01 -16.18 -4.73
C LEU A 154 -9.88 -15.94 -3.50
N SER A 155 -11.04 -15.30 -3.65
CA SER A 155 -11.98 -15.11 -2.55
C SER A 155 -12.60 -16.41 -2.04
N GLU A 156 -12.62 -17.47 -2.86
CA GLU A 156 -13.06 -18.81 -2.47
C GLU A 156 -12.01 -19.57 -1.63
N PHE A 157 -10.73 -19.13 -1.67
CA PHE A 157 -9.68 -19.77 -0.89
C PHE A 157 -9.61 -19.22 0.53
N THR A 158 -9.50 -20.15 1.48
CA THR A 158 -9.21 -19.82 2.87
C THR A 158 -7.80 -19.22 3.01
N ASP A 159 -7.53 -18.51 4.11
CA ASP A 159 -6.20 -17.95 4.40
C ASP A 159 -5.11 -19.04 4.41
N ILE A 160 -5.45 -20.23 4.89
CA ILE A 160 -4.57 -21.40 4.92
C ILE A 160 -4.20 -21.86 3.50
N GLN A 161 -5.19 -21.93 2.60
CA GLN A 161 -4.97 -22.31 1.21
C GLN A 161 -4.11 -21.27 0.46
N VAL A 162 -4.38 -19.98 0.68
CA VAL A 162 -3.57 -18.91 0.09
C VAL A 162 -2.13 -18.94 0.63
N ALA A 163 -1.94 -19.17 1.93
CA ALA A 163 -0.61 -19.33 2.51
C ALA A 163 0.15 -20.54 1.91
N THR A 164 -0.57 -21.66 1.70
CA THR A 164 0.00 -22.84 1.05
C THR A 164 0.41 -22.54 -0.40
N LEU A 165 -0.46 -21.89 -1.18
CA LEU A 165 -0.15 -21.46 -2.56
C LEU A 165 1.11 -20.58 -2.62
N ARG A 166 1.28 -19.68 -1.66
CA ARG A 166 2.47 -18.85 -1.56
C ARG A 166 3.74 -19.67 -1.35
N LEU A 167 3.72 -20.67 -0.47
CA LEU A 167 4.86 -21.55 -0.23
C LEU A 167 5.19 -22.42 -1.46
N VAL A 168 4.16 -22.91 -2.16
CA VAL A 168 4.34 -23.60 -3.46
C VAL A 168 4.99 -22.68 -4.49
N ALA A 169 4.54 -21.44 -4.60
CA ALA A 169 5.10 -20.44 -5.51
C ALA A 169 6.55 -20.08 -5.20
N GLN A 170 6.98 -20.24 -3.94
CA GLN A 170 8.38 -20.12 -3.51
C GLN A 170 9.22 -21.35 -3.83
N GLY A 171 8.63 -22.40 -4.40
CA GLY A 171 9.32 -23.61 -4.81
C GLY A 171 9.51 -24.65 -3.70
N LEU A 172 8.82 -24.51 -2.57
CA LEU A 172 8.90 -25.47 -1.47
C LEU A 172 8.20 -26.79 -1.86
N SER A 173 8.82 -27.90 -1.49
CA SER A 173 8.20 -29.23 -1.59
C SER A 173 7.11 -29.42 -0.50
N ASN A 174 6.23 -30.40 -0.71
CA ASN A 174 5.18 -30.71 0.27
C ASN A 174 5.73 -30.97 1.68
N SER A 175 6.88 -31.65 1.77
CA SER A 175 7.53 -31.95 3.05
C SER A 175 8.11 -30.72 3.75
N GLU A 176 8.52 -29.71 3.00
CA GLU A 176 8.99 -28.41 3.53
C GLU A 176 7.81 -27.55 3.95
N ILE A 177 6.72 -27.58 3.18
CA ILE A 177 5.49 -26.87 3.51
C ILE A 177 4.92 -27.38 4.84
N ASP A 178 4.87 -28.70 5.02
CA ASP A 178 4.41 -29.30 6.28
C ASP A 178 5.25 -28.84 7.47
N LYS A 179 6.58 -28.82 7.33
CA LYS A 179 7.47 -28.34 8.39
C LYS A 179 7.21 -26.89 8.77
N VAL A 180 7.07 -26.01 7.77
CA VAL A 180 6.80 -24.58 8.00
C VAL A 180 5.46 -24.37 8.69
N ARG A 181 4.42 -25.12 8.30
CA ARG A 181 3.09 -25.03 8.92
C ARG A 181 3.05 -25.58 10.33
N TYR A 182 3.74 -26.67 10.60
CA TYR A 182 3.79 -27.28 11.95
C TYR A 182 4.48 -26.39 13.00
N VAL A 183 5.42 -25.54 12.56
CA VAL A 183 6.11 -24.57 13.44
C VAL A 183 5.25 -23.34 13.74
N SER A 184 4.33 -22.98 12.82
CA SER A 184 3.48 -21.80 12.98
C SER A 184 2.19 -22.07 13.76
N GLU A 185 1.85 -23.33 14.04
CA GLU A 185 0.67 -23.73 14.84
C GLU A 185 0.97 -23.95 16.33
N LYS A 186 2.21 -23.77 16.77
CA LYS A 186 2.66 -23.78 18.17
C LYS A 186 2.92 -22.38 18.68
#